data_c5f70abad7921cab8eb39c0d09415c56
#
_entry.id   c5f70abad7921cab8eb39c0d09415c56
#
_cell.length_a   1.000
_cell.length_b   1.000
_cell.length_c   1.000
_cell.angle_alpha   90.00
_cell.angle_beta   90.00
_cell.angle_gamma   90.00
#
_symmetry.space_group_name_H-M   'P 1'
#
loop_
_entity.id
_entity.type
_entity.pdbx_description
1 polymer ?
#
loop_
_entity_poly.entity_id
_entity_poly.type
_entity_poly.pdbx_seq_one_letter_code
_entity_poly.pdbx_strand_id
1 'polypeptide(L)'
;PPAAPIALMGDWNIAPTDDDVWSTEFFAGCTHVSEPERKAFNAIVDAQFTDVVRPFTPGPGVYTYWDYTQLRFPKKQGMRIDFILGSPALAARVMDAQIVREERKGKAPSDHAPVLVDLHAG
;
A
#
# COMPACT_ATOMS: atom_id res chain seq x y z
N PRO A 1 -12.52 6.99 -19.53
CA PRO A 1 -12.20 6.16 -20.72
C PRO A 1 -11.03 5.24 -20.44
N PRO A 2 -11.02 4.04 -21.05
CA PRO A 2 -9.97 3.04 -20.78
C PRO A 2 -8.55 3.51 -21.11
N ALA A 3 -8.41 4.46 -22.04
CA ALA A 3 -7.10 4.97 -22.45
C ALA A 3 -6.58 6.09 -21.53
N ALA A 4 -7.36 6.55 -20.58
CA ALA A 4 -6.93 7.64 -19.71
C ALA A 4 -5.96 7.14 -18.64
N PRO A 5 -4.88 7.89 -18.33
CA PRO A 5 -4.02 7.59 -17.21
C PRO A 5 -4.69 8.06 -15.92
N ILE A 6 -5.19 7.11 -15.14
CA ILE A 6 -5.93 7.38 -13.90
C ILE A 6 -5.22 6.72 -12.74
N ALA A 7 -5.04 7.45 -11.65
CA ALA A 7 -4.51 6.91 -10.40
C ALA A 7 -5.56 7.05 -9.29
N LEU A 8 -5.81 5.96 -8.58
CA LEU A 8 -6.59 5.95 -7.35
C LEU A 8 -5.60 5.74 -6.21
N MET A 9 -5.46 6.75 -5.35
CA MET A 9 -4.42 6.69 -4.31
C MET A 9 -4.94 7.17 -2.97
N GLY A 10 -4.33 6.69 -1.91
CA GLY A 10 -4.65 7.09 -0.56
C GLY A 10 -4.51 5.96 0.44
N ASP A 11 -5.01 6.23 1.64
CA ASP A 11 -5.11 5.26 2.73
C ASP A 11 -6.43 4.49 2.55
N TRP A 12 -6.31 3.20 2.25
CA TRP A 12 -7.48 2.34 2.01
C TRP A 12 -7.90 1.59 3.28
N ASN A 13 -7.07 1.62 4.33
CA ASN A 13 -7.28 0.87 5.57
C ASN A 13 -7.52 -0.63 5.35
N ILE A 14 -6.95 -1.18 4.29
CA ILE A 14 -7.07 -2.59 3.92
C ILE A 14 -5.67 -3.11 3.61
N ALA A 15 -5.31 -4.24 4.22
CA ALA A 15 -4.13 -5.02 3.85
C ALA A 15 -4.61 -6.17 2.98
N PRO A 16 -4.44 -6.12 1.65
CA PRO A 16 -5.12 -7.05 0.74
C PRO A 16 -4.59 -8.47 0.80
N THR A 17 -3.35 -8.68 1.24
CA THR A 17 -2.75 -10.00 1.38
C THR A 17 -2.11 -10.18 2.75
N ASP A 18 -1.79 -11.43 3.10
CA ASP A 18 -1.14 -11.73 4.38
C ASP A 18 0.28 -11.16 4.45
N ASP A 19 0.94 -10.93 3.32
CA ASP A 19 2.25 -10.29 3.27
C ASP A 19 2.20 -8.82 3.68
N ASP A 20 1.01 -8.21 3.69
CA ASP A 20 0.83 -6.79 3.95
C ASP A 20 0.64 -6.45 5.43
N VAL A 21 0.69 -7.45 6.30
CA VAL A 21 0.63 -7.27 7.76
C VAL A 21 1.76 -8.04 8.44
N TRP A 22 2.21 -7.53 9.58
CA TRP A 22 3.26 -8.19 10.34
C TRP A 22 2.75 -9.48 11.04
N SER A 23 1.46 -9.61 11.30
CA SER A 23 0.86 -10.80 11.89
C SER A 23 -0.64 -10.86 11.58
N THR A 24 -1.05 -11.87 10.81
CA THR A 24 -2.47 -12.10 10.54
C THR A 24 -3.21 -12.55 11.80
N GLU A 25 -2.54 -13.26 12.70
CA GLU A 25 -3.13 -13.69 13.96
C GLU A 25 -3.48 -12.49 14.85
N PHE A 26 -2.56 -11.52 14.95
CA PHE A 26 -2.78 -10.32 15.73
C PHE A 26 -3.99 -9.51 15.22
N PHE A 27 -4.16 -9.45 13.90
CA PHE A 27 -5.22 -8.69 13.26
C PHE A 27 -6.48 -9.51 12.95
N ALA A 28 -6.55 -10.76 13.38
CA ALA A 28 -7.74 -11.59 13.15
C ALA A 28 -8.98 -10.88 13.68
N GLY A 29 -10.01 -10.78 12.84
CA GLY A 29 -11.24 -10.08 13.18
C GLY A 29 -11.22 -8.58 12.93
N CYS A 30 -10.07 -7.99 12.60
CA CYS A 30 -9.99 -6.57 12.24
C CYS A 30 -10.39 -6.35 10.78
N THR A 31 -10.97 -5.18 10.49
CA THR A 31 -11.43 -4.84 9.14
C THR A 31 -10.29 -4.81 8.11
N HIS A 32 -9.06 -4.46 8.54
CA HIS A 32 -7.91 -4.41 7.64
C HIS A 32 -7.66 -5.71 6.89
N VAL A 33 -7.99 -6.86 7.50
CA VAL A 33 -7.71 -8.18 6.93
C VAL A 33 -8.97 -9.01 6.70
N SER A 34 -10.16 -8.44 6.91
CA SER A 34 -11.41 -9.20 6.77
C SER A 34 -11.74 -9.45 5.31
N GLU A 35 -12.45 -10.56 5.05
CA GLU A 35 -12.84 -10.96 3.70
C GLU A 35 -13.68 -9.91 2.96
N PRO A 36 -14.72 -9.28 3.57
CA PRO A 36 -15.51 -8.29 2.85
C PRO A 36 -14.66 -7.11 2.32
N GLU A 37 -13.74 -6.62 3.14
CA GLU A 37 -12.88 -5.49 2.76
C GLU A 37 -11.88 -5.90 1.69
N ARG A 38 -11.28 -7.08 1.81
CA ARG A 38 -10.36 -7.61 0.79
C ARG A 38 -11.08 -7.85 -0.53
N LYS A 39 -12.33 -8.33 -0.50
CA LYS A 39 -13.14 -8.49 -1.71
C LYS A 39 -13.43 -7.16 -2.38
N ALA A 40 -13.75 -6.12 -1.60
CA ALA A 40 -14.00 -4.79 -2.13
C ALA A 40 -12.76 -4.22 -2.82
N PHE A 41 -11.58 -4.39 -2.22
CA PHE A 41 -10.32 -3.97 -2.81
C PHE A 41 -10.05 -4.73 -4.12
N ASN A 42 -10.23 -6.04 -4.10
CA ASN A 42 -9.98 -6.89 -5.27
C ASN A 42 -10.95 -6.59 -6.42
N ALA A 43 -12.17 -6.15 -6.13
CA ALA A 43 -13.12 -5.73 -7.16
C ALA A 43 -12.60 -4.53 -7.96
N ILE A 44 -11.89 -3.61 -7.29
CA ILE A 44 -11.26 -2.47 -7.96
C ILE A 44 -10.10 -2.95 -8.84
N VAL A 45 -9.30 -3.87 -8.35
CA VAL A 45 -8.21 -4.48 -9.12
C VAL A 45 -8.77 -5.22 -10.35
N ASP A 46 -9.87 -5.95 -10.17
CA ASP A 46 -10.52 -6.68 -11.26
C ASP A 46 -11.12 -5.73 -12.32
N ALA A 47 -11.39 -4.47 -11.95
CA ALA A 47 -11.83 -3.43 -12.88
C ALA A 47 -10.64 -2.80 -13.64
N GLN A 48 -9.51 -3.51 -13.72
CA GLN A 48 -8.28 -3.14 -14.45
C GLN A 48 -7.45 -2.05 -13.78
N PHE A 49 -7.61 -1.82 -12.49
CA PHE A 49 -6.70 -0.99 -11.72
C PHE A 49 -5.64 -1.87 -11.07
N THR A 50 -4.39 -1.54 -11.29
CA THR A 50 -3.24 -2.34 -10.84
C THR A 50 -2.52 -1.64 -9.70
N ASP A 51 -2.08 -2.41 -8.70
CA ASP A 51 -1.16 -1.93 -7.67
C ASP A 51 0.20 -1.69 -8.33
N VAL A 52 0.51 -0.43 -8.64
CA VAL A 52 1.72 -0.07 -9.40
C VAL A 52 2.96 0.00 -8.51
N VAL A 53 2.81 -0.08 -7.21
CA VAL A 53 3.93 -0.03 -6.25
C VAL A 53 4.50 -1.42 -5.97
N ARG A 54 3.63 -2.42 -5.84
CA ARG A 54 4.04 -3.79 -5.45
C ARG A 54 5.12 -4.42 -6.32
N PRO A 55 5.13 -4.26 -7.65
CA PRO A 55 6.22 -4.83 -8.47
C PRO A 55 7.61 -4.33 -8.09
N PHE A 56 7.71 -3.12 -7.54
CA PHE A 56 8.98 -2.53 -7.10
C PHE A 56 9.28 -2.76 -5.63
N THR A 57 8.30 -3.22 -4.86
CA THR A 57 8.42 -3.46 -3.42
C THR A 57 7.81 -4.82 -3.07
N PRO A 58 8.35 -5.93 -3.61
CA PRO A 58 7.74 -7.25 -3.44
C PRO A 58 8.01 -7.86 -2.06
N GLY A 59 7.17 -8.83 -1.73
CA GLY A 59 7.37 -9.68 -0.57
C GLY A 59 6.77 -9.16 0.73
N PRO A 60 6.91 -9.94 1.81
CA PRO A 60 6.44 -9.53 3.14
C PRO A 60 7.38 -8.50 3.77
N GLY A 61 6.91 -7.84 4.81
CA GLY A 61 7.72 -6.87 5.55
C GLY A 61 7.79 -5.49 4.92
N VAL A 62 7.04 -5.24 3.85
CA VAL A 62 6.96 -3.94 3.19
C VAL A 62 5.69 -3.24 3.67
N TYR A 63 5.85 -2.18 4.44
CA TYR A 63 4.74 -1.53 5.13
C TYR A 63 4.71 -0.02 4.86
N THR A 64 3.51 0.57 5.01
CA THR A 64 3.29 2.01 4.88
C THR A 64 2.80 2.63 6.18
N TYR A 65 2.49 1.82 7.18
CA TYR A 65 1.88 2.27 8.43
C TYR A 65 2.45 1.46 9.60
N TRP A 66 2.78 2.17 10.70
CA TRP A 66 3.19 1.57 11.98
C TRP A 66 2.52 2.37 13.09
N ASP A 67 1.69 1.68 13.89
CA ASP A 67 1.06 2.33 15.03
C ASP A 67 2.13 2.91 15.97
N TYR A 68 1.85 4.05 16.58
CA TYR A 68 2.73 4.66 17.55
C TYR A 68 2.84 3.81 18.83
N THR A 69 1.76 3.10 19.19
CA THR A 69 1.70 2.36 20.43
C THR A 69 2.65 1.16 20.41
N GLN A 70 3.14 0.77 21.58
CA GLN A 70 3.95 -0.44 21.77
C GLN A 70 5.21 -0.50 20.89
N LEU A 71 5.72 0.67 20.48
CA LEU A 71 6.97 0.75 19.68
C LEU A 71 6.91 -0.08 18.38
N ARG A 72 5.79 -0.02 17.67
CA ARG A 72 5.57 -0.83 16.47
C ARG A 72 6.61 -0.59 15.40
N PHE A 73 7.05 0.67 15.18
CA PHE A 73 8.03 0.97 14.15
C PHE A 73 9.39 0.34 14.44
N PRO A 74 10.00 0.53 15.63
CA PRO A 74 11.26 -0.16 15.95
C PRO A 74 11.16 -1.68 15.88
N LYS A 75 10.00 -2.25 16.24
CA LYS A 75 9.76 -3.68 16.16
C LYS A 75 9.44 -4.16 14.74
N LYS A 76 9.31 -3.25 13.77
CA LYS A 76 8.94 -3.56 12.38
C LYS A 76 7.57 -4.22 12.27
N GLN A 77 6.64 -3.84 13.14
CA GLN A 77 5.29 -4.40 13.20
C GLN A 77 4.30 -3.46 12.51
N GLY A 78 4.31 -3.49 11.20
CA GLY A 78 3.51 -2.58 10.38
C GLY A 78 2.47 -3.26 9.52
N MET A 79 1.84 -2.45 8.65
CA MET A 79 0.89 -2.88 7.63
C MET A 79 1.10 -2.08 6.37
N ARG A 80 0.78 -2.66 5.23
CA ARG A 80 0.72 -1.94 3.95
C ARG A 80 -0.75 -1.67 3.64
N ILE A 81 -1.19 -0.44 3.86
CA ILE A 81 -2.59 -0.02 3.71
C ILE A 81 -2.76 1.23 2.85
N ASP A 82 -1.66 1.81 2.36
CA ASP A 82 -1.66 2.96 1.46
C ASP A 82 -1.24 2.49 0.07
N PHE A 83 -2.01 2.82 -0.95
CA PHE A 83 -1.82 2.29 -2.29
C PHE A 83 -1.94 3.37 -3.35
N ILE A 84 -1.26 3.12 -4.46
CA ILE A 84 -1.48 3.81 -5.72
C ILE A 84 -1.91 2.73 -6.71
N LEU A 85 -3.18 2.80 -7.14
CA LEU A 85 -3.74 1.88 -8.12
C LEU A 85 -3.84 2.63 -9.44
N GLY A 86 -3.26 2.07 -10.49
CA GLY A 86 -3.20 2.72 -11.78
C GLY A 86 -4.05 2.02 -12.83
N SER A 87 -4.69 2.81 -13.70
CA SER A 87 -5.29 2.30 -14.93
C SER A 87 -4.19 1.71 -15.83
N PRO A 88 -4.55 0.90 -16.85
CA PRO A 88 -3.54 0.37 -17.76
C PRO A 88 -2.64 1.43 -18.38
N ALA A 89 -3.20 2.58 -18.77
CA ALA A 89 -2.42 3.67 -19.34
C ALA A 89 -1.44 4.29 -18.35
N LEU A 90 -1.83 4.42 -17.07
CA LEU A 90 -0.93 4.93 -16.04
C LEU A 90 0.12 3.89 -15.68
N ALA A 91 -0.29 2.64 -15.51
CA ALA A 91 0.64 1.56 -15.16
C ALA A 91 1.78 1.43 -16.18
N ALA A 92 1.48 1.64 -17.45
CA ALA A 92 2.49 1.59 -18.51
C ALA A 92 3.54 2.69 -18.41
N ARG A 93 3.26 3.76 -17.68
CA ARG A 93 4.18 4.89 -17.50
C ARG A 93 5.04 4.79 -16.24
N VAL A 94 4.79 3.83 -15.37
CA VAL A 94 5.53 3.74 -14.10
C VAL A 94 6.94 3.27 -14.37
N MET A 95 7.92 4.08 -13.96
CA MET A 95 9.35 3.79 -14.08
C MET A 95 9.92 3.18 -12.81
N ASP A 96 9.41 3.65 -11.65
CA ASP A 96 9.89 3.22 -10.35
C ASP A 96 8.84 3.54 -9.30
N ALA A 97 8.92 2.87 -8.15
CA ALA A 97 8.07 3.15 -7.01
C ALA A 97 8.82 2.85 -5.73
N GLN A 98 8.51 3.59 -4.67
CA GLN A 98 9.15 3.38 -3.36
C GLN A 98 8.22 3.80 -2.23
N ILE A 99 8.46 3.19 -1.07
CA ILE A 99 7.88 3.61 0.20
C ILE A 99 9.01 4.25 0.99
N VAL A 100 8.87 5.55 1.30
CA VAL A 100 9.95 6.31 1.93
C VAL A 100 9.90 6.09 3.44
N ARG A 101 10.33 4.91 3.87
CA ARG A 101 10.32 4.48 5.27
C ARG A 101 11.13 5.42 6.17
N GLU A 102 12.18 6.04 5.64
CA GLU A 102 13.05 6.92 6.40
C GLU A 102 12.30 8.13 6.99
N GLU A 103 11.25 8.59 6.35
CA GLU A 103 10.43 9.70 6.87
C GLU A 103 9.73 9.32 8.18
N ARG A 104 9.58 8.05 8.47
CA ARG A 104 8.97 7.56 9.72
C ARG A 104 9.92 7.70 10.93
N LYS A 105 11.22 7.88 10.67
CA LYS A 105 12.25 7.96 11.70
C LYS A 105 12.42 9.36 12.27
N GLY A 106 11.86 10.37 11.63
CA GLY A 106 12.03 11.76 12.03
C GLY A 106 11.42 12.07 13.39
N LYS A 107 11.64 13.29 13.86
CA LYS A 107 11.04 13.79 15.09
C LYS A 107 9.56 14.07 14.85
N ALA A 108 8.70 13.49 15.66
CA ALA A 108 7.24 13.59 15.52
C ALA A 108 6.76 13.20 14.10
N PRO A 109 7.15 12.03 13.58
CA PRO A 109 6.73 11.61 12.24
C PRO A 109 5.26 11.23 12.20
N SER A 110 4.70 11.18 10.98
CA SER A 110 3.40 10.54 10.76
C SER A 110 3.48 9.05 11.09
N ASP A 111 2.36 8.41 11.41
CA ASP A 111 2.28 6.96 11.54
C ASP A 111 2.27 6.24 10.18
N HIS A 112 2.20 7.00 9.08
CA HIS A 112 2.35 6.51 7.71
C HIS A 112 3.67 6.94 7.11
N ALA A 113 4.20 6.15 6.17
CA ALA A 113 5.33 6.52 5.32
C ALA A 113 4.81 6.96 3.95
N PRO A 114 5.44 7.95 3.30
CA PRO A 114 5.05 8.35 1.94
C PRO A 114 5.24 7.21 0.94
N VAL A 115 4.30 7.11 0.00
CA VAL A 115 4.37 6.17 -1.13
C VAL A 115 4.52 7.00 -2.39
N LEU A 116 5.56 6.72 -3.17
CA LEU A 116 5.91 7.51 -4.34
C LEU A 116 6.01 6.63 -5.58
N VAL A 117 5.58 7.15 -6.73
CA VAL A 117 5.84 6.53 -8.02
C VAL A 117 6.43 7.56 -8.96
N ASP A 118 7.36 7.13 -9.80
CA ASP A 118 7.93 7.92 -10.87
C ASP A 118 7.35 7.49 -12.20
N LEU A 119 6.87 8.45 -12.98
CA LEU A 119 6.25 8.22 -14.27
C LEU A 119 7.08 8.85 -15.37
N HIS A 120 7.21 8.17 -16.50
CA HIS A 120 7.74 8.84 -17.70
C HIS A 120 6.64 9.62 -18.39
N ALA A 121 7.03 10.62 -19.17
CA ALA A 121 6.08 11.59 -19.75
C ALA A 121 5.27 11.02 -20.92
N GLY A 122 5.56 9.84 -21.30
CA GLY A 122 4.88 9.07 -22.24
C GLY A 122 4.07 9.35 -23.23
#